data_6db86d56791cacceb1d2565ac320e414
#
_entry.id   6db86d56791cacceb1d2565ac320e414
#
_cell.length_a   1.000
_cell.length_b   1.000
_cell.length_c   1.000
_cell.angle_alpha   90.00
_cell.angle_beta   90.00
_cell.angle_gamma   90.00
#
_symmetry.space_group_name_H-M   'P 1'
#
loop_
_entity.id
_entity.type
_entity.pdbx_description
1 polymer ?
#
loop_
_entity_poly.entity_id
_entity_poly.type
_entity_poly.pdbx_seq_one_letter_code
_entity_poly.pdbx_strand_id
1 'polypeptide(L)'
;MGSGSYEQYKRYSAGIHNLPPINIRDLLEFKKSRDKINIDEVEPLENILKRFGSGSMSHGALSAEAHETLATGMNRIKGASCSGEGGEDAKRFKVLSNGDSANSRVKQIASARFGVTVDSVSYTHLTLPTNGTV
;
A
#
# COMPACT_ATOMS: atom_id res chain seq x y z
N MET A 1 -2.39 20.05 0.56
CA MET A 1 -1.87 18.86 1.25
C MET A 1 -1.77 19.17 2.72
N GLY A 2 -2.60 18.52 3.54
CA GLY A 2 -2.54 18.72 4.99
C GLY A 2 -1.17 18.29 5.50
N SER A 3 -0.47 19.16 6.21
CA SER A 3 0.74 18.83 6.93
C SER A 3 0.38 17.98 8.14
N GLY A 4 0.10 16.69 7.90
CA GLY A 4 -0.04 15.73 8.99
C GLY A 4 1.27 15.71 9.77
N SER A 5 1.29 16.30 10.96
CA SER A 5 2.48 16.27 11.78
C SER A 5 2.64 14.88 12.40
N TYR A 6 3.88 14.43 12.54
CA TYR A 6 4.18 13.19 13.25
C TYR A 6 3.62 13.18 14.68
N GLU A 7 3.47 14.35 15.30
CA GLU A 7 2.81 14.51 16.60
C GLU A 7 1.32 14.12 16.56
N GLN A 8 0.60 14.48 15.51
CA GLN A 8 -0.79 14.06 15.32
C GLN A 8 -0.89 12.56 15.15
N TYR A 9 0.03 11.97 14.38
CA TYR A 9 0.11 10.51 14.25
C TYR A 9 0.37 9.83 15.61
N LYS A 10 1.30 10.33 16.42
CA LYS A 10 1.57 9.78 17.75
C LYS A 10 0.36 9.85 18.68
N ARG A 11 -0.37 10.97 18.67
CA ARG A 11 -1.62 11.12 19.46
C ARG A 11 -2.68 10.12 19.03
N TYR A 12 -2.88 9.96 17.73
CA TYR A 12 -3.81 8.98 17.18
C TYR A 12 -3.40 7.55 17.57
N SER A 13 -2.15 7.21 17.36
CA SER A 13 -1.60 5.89 17.68
C SER A 13 -1.73 5.55 19.16
N ALA A 14 -1.38 6.50 20.06
CA ALA A 14 -1.56 6.34 21.50
C ALA A 14 -3.03 6.13 21.88
N GLY A 15 -3.95 6.86 21.25
CA GLY A 15 -5.39 6.69 21.46
C GLY A 15 -5.86 5.26 21.12
N ILE A 16 -5.39 4.72 20.00
CA ILE A 16 -5.73 3.36 19.56
C ILE A 16 -5.12 2.30 20.50
N HIS A 17 -3.85 2.45 20.89
CA HIS A 17 -3.17 1.48 21.76
C HIS A 17 -3.72 1.44 23.19
N ASN A 18 -4.35 2.51 23.64
CA ASN A 18 -4.96 2.58 24.97
C ASN A 18 -6.44 2.12 25.02
N LEU A 19 -6.98 1.67 23.89
CA LEU A 19 -8.32 1.08 23.87
C LEU A 19 -8.33 -0.26 24.60
N PRO A 20 -9.46 -0.62 25.25
CA PRO A 20 -9.62 -1.97 25.77
C PRO A 20 -9.56 -3.00 24.63
N PRO A 21 -9.14 -4.24 24.91
CA PRO A 21 -9.08 -5.27 23.89
C PRO A 21 -10.45 -5.49 23.22
N ILE A 22 -10.48 -5.40 21.91
CA ILE A 22 -11.70 -5.59 21.09
C ILE A 22 -11.57 -6.86 20.24
N ASN A 23 -10.34 -7.19 19.85
CA ASN A 23 -10.03 -8.36 19.03
C ASN A 23 -9.16 -9.36 19.78
N ILE A 24 -9.16 -10.62 19.35
CA ILE A 24 -8.31 -11.65 19.94
C ILE A 24 -6.83 -11.28 19.88
N ARG A 25 -6.38 -10.62 18.81
CA ARG A 25 -4.97 -10.18 18.67
C ARG A 25 -4.56 -9.17 19.74
N ASP A 26 -5.51 -8.40 20.30
CA ASP A 26 -5.23 -7.38 21.32
C ASP A 26 -4.90 -8.04 22.68
N LEU A 27 -5.20 -9.34 22.83
CA LEU A 27 -4.86 -10.17 23.97
C LEU A 27 -3.53 -10.91 23.80
N LEU A 28 -2.89 -10.81 22.62
CA LEU A 28 -1.65 -11.50 22.33
C LEU A 28 -0.44 -10.62 22.66
N GLU A 29 0.57 -11.22 23.24
CA GLU A 29 1.87 -10.59 23.46
C GLU A 29 2.98 -11.32 22.72
N PHE A 30 4.05 -10.60 22.40
CA PHE A 30 5.24 -11.23 21.87
C PHE A 30 5.89 -12.13 22.92
N LYS A 31 6.28 -13.33 22.50
CA LYS A 31 6.98 -14.27 23.37
C LYS A 31 8.34 -13.69 23.76
N LYS A 32 8.53 -13.45 25.06
CA LYS A 32 9.75 -12.80 25.61
C LYS A 32 10.95 -13.75 25.78
N SER A 33 10.77 -15.05 25.53
CA SER A 33 11.77 -16.11 25.80
C SER A 33 12.70 -16.43 24.62
N ARG A 34 12.89 -15.50 23.70
CA ARG A 34 13.85 -15.67 22.60
C ARG A 34 15.18 -15.03 22.97
N ASP A 35 16.28 -15.68 22.59
CA ASP A 35 17.61 -15.10 22.69
C ASP A 35 17.68 -13.83 21.83
N LYS A 36 18.38 -12.85 22.38
CA LYS A 36 18.61 -11.59 21.64
C LYS A 36 19.62 -11.86 20.53
N ILE A 37 19.30 -11.44 19.33
CA ILE A 37 20.21 -11.44 18.19
C ILE A 37 20.79 -10.04 18.01
N ASN A 38 21.96 -9.96 17.36
CA ASN A 38 22.56 -8.70 16.99
C ASN A 38 21.68 -8.01 15.94
N ILE A 39 21.61 -6.67 15.99
CA ILE A 39 20.86 -5.89 15.01
C ILE A 39 21.36 -6.11 13.59
N ASP A 40 22.64 -6.38 13.41
CA ASP A 40 23.25 -6.66 12.11
C ASP A 40 22.85 -8.01 11.50
N GLU A 41 22.31 -8.92 12.34
CA GLU A 41 21.74 -10.20 11.90
C GLU A 41 20.26 -10.09 11.53
N VAL A 42 19.63 -8.96 11.83
CA VAL A 42 18.22 -8.72 11.49
C VAL A 42 18.13 -8.32 10.02
N GLU A 43 17.13 -8.85 9.32
CA GLU A 43 16.86 -8.50 7.95
C GLU A 43 16.74 -6.97 7.78
N PRO A 44 17.43 -6.36 6.80
CA PRO A 44 17.35 -4.92 6.56
C PRO A 44 15.90 -4.45 6.33
N LEU A 45 15.55 -3.32 6.94
CA LEU A 45 14.21 -2.73 6.84
C LEU A 45 13.71 -2.61 5.39
N GLU A 46 14.60 -2.22 4.48
CA GLU A 46 14.27 -2.08 3.05
C GLU A 46 13.79 -3.39 2.41
N ASN A 47 14.31 -4.54 2.84
CA ASN A 47 13.87 -5.84 2.34
C ASN A 47 12.52 -6.24 2.94
N ILE A 48 12.30 -5.91 4.20
CA ILE A 48 11.02 -6.12 4.88
C ILE A 48 9.92 -5.30 4.18
N LEU A 49 10.15 -4.03 3.93
CA LEU A 49 9.18 -3.12 3.33
C LEU A 49 8.74 -3.55 1.92
N LYS A 50 9.60 -4.20 1.14
CA LYS A 50 9.25 -4.73 -0.19
C LYS A 50 8.14 -5.78 -0.17
N ARG A 51 7.92 -6.43 0.97
CA ARG A 51 6.88 -7.46 1.15
C ARG A 51 5.56 -6.88 1.65
N PHE A 52 5.51 -5.58 1.97
CA PHE A 52 4.29 -4.93 2.41
C PHE A 52 3.53 -4.31 1.23
N GLY A 53 2.23 -4.47 1.25
CA GLY A 53 1.31 -3.86 0.31
C GLY A 53 0.14 -3.21 1.02
N SER A 54 -0.43 -2.19 0.42
CA SER A 54 -1.72 -1.67 0.85
C SER A 54 -2.83 -2.64 0.48
N GLY A 55 -3.94 -2.59 1.21
CA GLY A 55 -5.17 -3.18 0.73
C GLY A 55 -5.56 -2.62 -0.64
N SER A 56 -6.36 -3.37 -1.39
CA SER A 56 -6.95 -2.89 -2.63
C SER A 56 -7.95 -1.79 -2.34
N MET A 57 -7.78 -0.63 -2.96
CA MET A 57 -8.62 0.54 -2.74
C MET A 57 -9.10 1.06 -4.09
N SER A 58 -10.39 0.93 -4.38
CA SER A 58 -10.94 1.40 -5.63
C SER A 58 -11.04 2.92 -5.68
N HIS A 59 -10.67 3.50 -6.83
CA HIS A 59 -10.97 4.88 -7.16
C HIS A 59 -12.50 5.01 -7.32
N GLY A 60 -13.14 5.61 -6.37
CA GLY A 60 -14.60 5.65 -6.23
C GLY A 60 -15.03 5.37 -4.79
N ALA A 61 -14.28 4.51 -4.07
CA ALA A 61 -14.38 4.40 -2.62
C ALA A 61 -13.52 5.44 -1.89
N LEU A 62 -12.49 5.95 -2.56
CA LEU A 62 -11.61 7.01 -2.09
C LEU A 62 -11.58 8.17 -3.08
N SER A 63 -11.25 9.36 -2.59
CA SER A 63 -10.93 10.48 -3.48
C SER A 63 -9.62 10.22 -4.25
N ALA A 64 -9.46 10.89 -5.40
CA ALA A 64 -8.25 10.80 -6.19
C ALA A 64 -7.01 11.16 -5.37
N GLU A 65 -7.09 12.23 -4.57
CA GLU A 65 -5.99 12.72 -3.75
C GLU A 65 -5.57 11.71 -2.67
N ALA A 66 -6.55 11.07 -2.03
CA ALA A 66 -6.27 10.05 -1.01
C ALA A 66 -5.58 8.85 -1.64
N HIS A 67 -6.08 8.37 -2.78
CA HIS A 67 -5.51 7.22 -3.50
C HIS A 67 -4.10 7.53 -4.02
N GLU A 68 -3.88 8.69 -4.60
CA GLU A 68 -2.56 9.13 -5.08
C GLU A 68 -1.57 9.31 -3.92
N THR A 69 -2.02 9.86 -2.79
CA THR A 69 -1.18 10.02 -1.60
C THR A 69 -0.72 8.68 -1.04
N LEU A 70 -1.62 7.71 -0.96
CA LEU A 70 -1.29 6.36 -0.50
C LEU A 70 -0.31 5.66 -1.45
N ALA A 71 -0.56 5.73 -2.76
CA ALA A 71 0.34 5.14 -3.76
C ALA A 71 1.74 5.77 -3.68
N THR A 72 1.81 7.09 -3.57
CA THR A 72 3.07 7.83 -3.42
C THR A 72 3.80 7.43 -2.14
N GLY A 73 3.09 7.34 -1.02
CA GLY A 73 3.66 6.90 0.26
C GLY A 73 4.24 5.49 0.16
N MET A 74 3.50 4.55 -0.42
CA MET A 74 3.97 3.18 -0.62
C MET A 74 5.18 3.11 -1.54
N ASN A 75 5.21 3.88 -2.62
CA ASN A 75 6.35 3.92 -3.52
C ASN A 75 7.61 4.46 -2.84
N ARG A 76 7.48 5.50 -2.00
CA ARG A 76 8.61 6.06 -1.23
C ARG A 76 9.27 5.03 -0.32
N ILE A 77 8.49 4.18 0.33
CA ILE A 77 9.00 3.11 1.20
C ILE A 77 9.35 1.82 0.43
N LYS A 78 9.26 1.84 -0.90
CA LYS A 78 9.48 0.67 -1.78
C LYS A 78 8.50 -0.49 -1.54
N GLY A 79 7.37 -0.23 -0.88
CA GLY A 79 6.23 -1.13 -0.76
C GLY A 79 5.39 -1.17 -2.05
N ALA A 80 4.24 -1.80 -1.99
CA ALA A 80 3.32 -1.89 -3.11
C ALA A 80 1.94 -1.32 -2.73
N SER A 81 1.35 -0.52 -3.61
CA SER A 81 -0.07 -0.16 -3.55
C SER A 81 -0.85 -0.89 -4.63
N CYS A 82 -2.13 -1.11 -4.38
CA CYS A 82 -3.03 -1.73 -5.34
C CYS A 82 -4.02 -0.70 -5.88
N SER A 83 -4.16 -0.65 -7.22
CA SER A 83 -5.06 0.30 -7.90
C SER A 83 -6.53 0.09 -7.54
N GLY A 84 -6.88 -1.09 -7.06
CA GLY A 84 -8.27 -1.48 -6.98
C GLY A 84 -8.91 -1.65 -8.36
N GLU A 85 -10.20 -1.91 -8.37
CA GLU A 85 -10.96 -2.18 -9.60
C GLU A 85 -11.38 -0.91 -10.35
N GLY A 86 -11.17 0.27 -9.78
CA GLY A 86 -11.51 1.56 -10.38
C GLY A 86 -10.51 2.09 -11.39
N GLY A 87 -9.38 1.41 -11.57
CA GLY A 87 -8.31 1.84 -12.46
C GLY A 87 -7.55 3.07 -11.95
N GLU A 88 -6.75 3.66 -12.82
CA GLU A 88 -5.93 4.83 -12.51
C GLU A 88 -5.89 5.79 -13.70
N ASP A 89 -5.88 7.07 -13.41
CA ASP A 89 -5.68 8.12 -14.42
C ASP A 89 -4.27 8.01 -15.02
N ALA A 90 -4.15 8.11 -16.35
CA ALA A 90 -2.89 8.02 -17.07
C ALA A 90 -1.83 9.05 -16.62
N LYS A 91 -2.26 10.20 -16.07
CA LYS A 91 -1.34 11.20 -15.50
C LYS A 91 -0.47 10.63 -14.36
N ARG A 92 -0.96 9.60 -13.64
CA ARG A 92 -0.28 8.99 -12.50
C ARG A 92 0.92 8.13 -12.91
N PHE A 93 1.02 7.75 -14.18
CA PHE A 93 2.13 6.95 -14.70
C PHE A 93 3.38 7.78 -14.97
N LYS A 94 3.25 9.09 -14.97
CA LYS A 94 4.38 10.01 -15.09
C LYS A 94 4.98 10.27 -13.72
N VAL A 95 6.31 10.24 -13.67
CA VAL A 95 7.04 10.66 -12.47
C VAL A 95 6.86 12.15 -12.29
N LEU A 96 6.56 12.57 -11.06
CA LEU A 96 6.41 13.98 -10.71
C LEU A 96 7.77 14.69 -10.70
N SER A 97 7.74 16.03 -10.78
CA SER A 97 8.96 16.86 -10.82
C SER A 97 9.86 16.70 -9.59
N ASN A 98 9.29 16.28 -8.47
CA ASN A 98 10.01 15.98 -7.23
C ASN A 98 10.55 14.52 -7.15
N GLY A 99 10.43 13.74 -8.22
CA GLY A 99 10.85 12.35 -8.28
C GLY A 99 9.83 11.34 -7.73
N ASP A 100 8.69 11.79 -7.22
CA ASP A 100 7.64 10.90 -6.73
C ASP A 100 6.88 10.21 -7.87
N SER A 101 6.35 9.05 -7.58
CA SER A 101 5.41 8.33 -8.46
C SER A 101 4.11 8.04 -7.72
N ALA A 102 2.99 8.39 -8.33
CA ALA A 102 1.65 8.08 -7.84
C ALA A 102 1.06 6.81 -8.47
N ASN A 103 1.86 6.08 -9.25
CA ASN A 103 1.46 4.86 -9.91
C ASN A 103 1.41 3.69 -8.90
N SER A 104 0.30 2.97 -8.84
CA SER A 104 0.20 1.75 -8.03
C SER A 104 0.96 0.61 -8.71
N ARG A 105 1.80 -0.10 -7.94
CA ARG A 105 2.60 -1.23 -8.46
C ARG A 105 1.77 -2.44 -8.79
N VAL A 106 0.66 -2.65 -8.08
CA VAL A 106 -0.28 -3.75 -8.33
C VAL A 106 -1.50 -3.19 -9.03
N LYS A 107 -1.86 -3.77 -10.16
CA LYS A 107 -3.05 -3.41 -10.92
C LYS A 107 -4.10 -4.51 -10.75
N GLN A 108 -5.26 -4.12 -10.29
CA GLN A 108 -6.41 -5.00 -10.24
C GLN A 108 -7.25 -4.79 -11.50
N ILE A 109 -7.61 -5.88 -12.16
CA ILE A 109 -8.41 -5.86 -13.40
C ILE A 109 -9.66 -6.67 -13.14
N ALA A 110 -10.78 -6.11 -13.55
CA ALA A 110 -12.06 -6.83 -13.57
C ALA A 110 -12.81 -6.51 -14.87
N SER A 111 -13.57 -7.45 -15.37
CA SER A 111 -14.37 -7.26 -16.57
C SER A 111 -15.38 -6.13 -16.38
N ALA A 112 -15.52 -5.28 -17.40
CA ALA A 112 -16.50 -4.19 -17.45
C ALA A 112 -16.44 -3.19 -16.28
N ARG A 113 -15.25 -2.93 -15.72
CA ARG A 113 -15.07 -1.94 -14.66
C ARG A 113 -14.71 -0.56 -15.21
N PHE A 114 -15.30 0.47 -14.59
CA PHE A 114 -14.99 1.86 -14.92
C PHE A 114 -13.53 2.19 -14.58
N GLY A 115 -12.89 2.99 -15.43
CA GLY A 115 -11.53 3.49 -15.19
C GLY A 115 -10.42 2.49 -15.47
N VAL A 116 -10.72 1.25 -15.82
CA VAL A 116 -9.73 0.30 -16.33
C VAL A 116 -9.55 0.54 -17.82
N THR A 117 -8.46 1.22 -18.18
CA THR A 117 -8.10 1.53 -19.56
C THR A 117 -6.91 0.69 -20.00
N VAL A 118 -6.67 0.63 -21.33
CA VAL A 118 -5.48 -0.02 -21.88
C VAL A 118 -4.21 0.59 -21.28
N ASP A 119 -4.17 1.90 -21.08
CA ASP A 119 -3.03 2.59 -20.48
C ASP A 119 -2.79 2.14 -19.04
N SER A 120 -3.86 1.98 -18.24
CA SER A 120 -3.74 1.55 -16.85
C SER A 120 -3.26 0.10 -16.71
N VAL A 121 -3.50 -0.73 -17.72
CA VAL A 121 -3.16 -2.15 -17.76
C VAL A 121 -1.79 -2.40 -18.40
N SER A 122 -1.46 -1.70 -19.48
CA SER A 122 -0.23 -1.93 -20.26
C SER A 122 1.03 -1.41 -19.58
N TYR A 123 0.91 -0.54 -18.58
CA TYR A 123 2.06 -0.01 -17.85
C TYR A 123 2.74 -1.04 -16.94
N THR A 124 2.06 -2.12 -16.61
CA THR A 124 2.63 -3.26 -15.88
C THR A 124 2.63 -4.47 -16.80
N HIS A 125 3.73 -5.24 -16.81
CA HIS A 125 3.78 -6.53 -17.48
C HIS A 125 2.71 -7.45 -16.88
N LEU A 126 1.60 -7.55 -17.56
CA LEU A 126 0.54 -8.49 -17.24
C LEU A 126 0.93 -9.84 -17.82
N THR A 127 1.47 -10.72 -17.01
CA THR A 127 1.42 -12.13 -17.30
C THR A 127 0.06 -12.65 -16.87
N LEU A 128 -0.87 -12.70 -17.80
CA LEU A 128 -2.11 -13.43 -17.57
C LEU A 128 -1.74 -14.92 -17.39
N PRO A 129 -2.23 -15.58 -16.33
CA PRO A 129 -2.07 -17.01 -16.25
C PRO A 129 -2.79 -17.62 -17.46
N THR A 130 -2.04 -18.30 -18.31
CA THR A 130 -2.54 -18.94 -19.53
C THR A 130 -3.39 -20.16 -19.26
N ASN A 131 -3.66 -20.51 -18.02
CA ASN A 131 -4.49 -21.62 -17.59
C ASN A 131 -5.88 -21.13 -17.17
N GLY A 132 -6.56 -20.46 -18.07
CA GLY A 132 -8.00 -20.27 -17.97
C GLY A 132 -8.72 -21.54 -18.42
N THR A 133 -9.03 -22.42 -17.50
CA THR A 133 -10.13 -23.35 -17.72
C THR A 133 -11.41 -22.55 -17.63
N VAL A 134 -12.12 -22.50 -18.73
CA VAL A 134 -13.50 -22.04 -18.86
C VAL A 134 -14.42 -22.93 -18.03
#